data_e3b785cd55c8f74d8d7efd3610e3b8ce
#
_entry.id   e3b785cd55c8f74d8d7efd3610e3b8ce
#
_cell.length_a   1.000
_cell.length_b   1.000
_cell.length_c   1.000
_cell.angle_alpha   90.00
_cell.angle_beta   90.00
_cell.angle_gamma   90.00
#
_symmetry.space_group_name_H-M   'P 1'
#
loop_
_entity.id
_entity.type
_entity.pdbx_description
1 polymer ?
#
loop_
_entity_poly.entity_id
_entity_poly.type
_entity_poly.pdbx_seq_one_letter_code
_entity_poly.pdbx_strand_id
1 'polypeptide(L)'
;MRIMIRLISRLNFLFLIVCSADFPHVSAQQPLPAPSAASASGGLSPTASPGGNASFSPQTLADLERLRQAASTSDYAYRQVAHLSNNIGPRLSGSVQAAKAVEYVAAELKAIGCEVQLEKVMVPHWVRGEETGALLQYPGQAENSAQKVVLCALGASVATPPEGLTGEVIVAGTFDELKALSRDKVAGKIVLFNYAFDKQMAAEGRGNEAYGQAVVYRSDGPSAAARQGAIACLVRSVGGAEYRLPHTGQTQYADDAAKIPAAAVTAEDADLIAALSRQGPVKIKLVLTPQTLPDAESYNVIGDLKGSERPEQVVIVSGHLDSWDLGTGAIDDGAGVAVSMEAANLVQKLHLRPKRTIRVIAWMNEENGSMGSKTYAKDHAAEIANHFAAVETDNGAGHPLGINVRASVEVKAMLTPVSTVLQKSGAGILAMTEHAGADIEPLEKAGVPAFAPIQDSRFYFNYHHTAADTLDKIVPKELAENSVVIAVAAYALANLEKPLPRAPKSN
;
A
#
# COMPACT_ATOMS: atom_id res chain seq x y z
N MET A 1 2.02 60.37 27.41
CA MET A 1 2.38 60.59 28.81
C MET A 1 3.18 59.37 29.25
N ARG A 2 4.42 59.61 29.60
CA ARG A 2 5.45 58.64 29.97
C ARG A 2 5.12 57.90 31.28
N ILE A 3 5.74 56.72 31.45
CA ILE A 3 6.29 56.17 32.72
C ILE A 3 6.06 54.63 32.68
N MET A 4 6.91 53.73 32.94
CA MET A 4 8.36 53.60 33.24
C MET A 4 8.60 52.10 33.56
N ILE A 5 9.69 51.62 33.14
CA ILE A 5 10.25 50.27 33.33
C ILE A 5 10.48 49.98 34.83
N ARG A 6 10.25 48.75 35.26
CA ARG A 6 11.06 48.13 36.32
C ARG A 6 11.40 46.69 36.05
N LEU A 7 12.64 46.47 35.76
CA LEU A 7 13.39 45.20 35.89
C LEU A 7 13.48 44.83 37.38
N ILE A 8 13.24 43.56 37.71
CA ILE A 8 13.81 42.95 38.92
C ILE A 8 14.36 41.57 38.54
N SER A 9 15.67 41.50 38.59
CA SER A 9 16.53 40.31 38.58
C SER A 9 16.56 39.69 39.99
N ARG A 10 16.50 38.35 40.06
CA ARG A 10 17.10 37.50 41.13
C ARG A 10 17.17 36.08 40.54
N LEU A 11 18.26 35.57 40.18
CA LEU A 11 19.43 34.94 40.81
C LEU A 11 19.10 33.71 41.70
N ASN A 12 19.50 32.56 41.22
CA ASN A 12 20.05 31.36 41.85
C ASN A 12 19.24 30.57 42.90
N PHE A 13 19.08 29.27 42.64
CA PHE A 13 19.82 28.22 43.39
C PHE A 13 19.77 26.88 42.68
N LEU A 14 20.93 26.40 42.33
CA LEU A 14 21.22 25.04 41.80
C LEU A 14 21.25 24.09 43.01
N PHE A 15 20.39 23.09 43.06
CA PHE A 15 20.56 21.95 43.97
C PHE A 15 20.89 20.71 43.12
N LEU A 16 22.15 20.34 43.14
CA LEU A 16 22.65 19.06 42.68
C LEU A 16 22.30 18.02 43.76
N ILE A 17 21.39 17.08 43.46
CA ILE A 17 21.26 15.84 44.23
C ILE A 17 22.01 14.77 43.44
N VAL A 18 23.18 14.40 43.98
CA VAL A 18 23.92 13.22 43.52
C VAL A 18 23.30 12.02 44.22
N CYS A 19 22.54 11.22 43.47
CA CYS A 19 22.20 9.86 43.89
C CYS A 19 23.25 8.89 43.29
N SER A 20 24.14 8.42 44.14
CA SER A 20 25.01 7.28 43.86
C SER A 20 24.17 5.99 43.85
N ALA A 21 23.98 5.40 42.68
CA ALA A 21 23.49 4.04 42.58
C ALA A 21 24.68 3.13 42.19
N ASP A 22 24.96 2.19 43.08
CA ASP A 22 25.96 1.14 42.87
C ASP A 22 25.49 0.22 41.73
N PHE A 23 26.27 0.14 40.65
CA PHE A 23 26.12 -0.90 39.63
C PHE A 23 27.08 -2.04 39.94
N PRO A 24 26.63 -3.30 39.91
CA PRO A 24 27.52 -4.43 40.06
C PRO A 24 28.44 -4.58 38.84
N HIS A 25 29.74 -4.74 39.11
CA HIS A 25 30.75 -5.04 38.11
C HIS A 25 30.44 -6.33 37.37
N VAL A 26 30.14 -6.21 36.06
CA VAL A 26 30.16 -7.35 35.14
C VAL A 26 31.62 -7.57 34.71
N SER A 27 32.12 -8.74 35.08
CA SER A 27 33.46 -9.21 34.77
C SER A 27 33.63 -9.35 33.25
N ALA A 28 34.69 -8.76 32.71
CA ALA A 28 35.06 -8.88 31.31
C ALA A 28 35.44 -10.33 30.99
N GLN A 29 34.70 -10.97 30.09
CA GLN A 29 35.08 -12.23 29.50
C GLN A 29 36.21 -11.99 28.50
N GLN A 30 37.28 -12.76 28.63
CA GLN A 30 38.42 -12.80 27.71
C GLN A 30 37.98 -13.29 26.31
N PRO A 31 38.57 -12.76 25.24
CA PRO A 31 38.30 -13.24 23.89
C PRO A 31 38.88 -14.63 23.66
N LEU A 32 38.08 -15.48 23.03
CA LEU A 32 38.50 -16.81 22.57
C LEU A 32 39.57 -16.67 21.46
N PRO A 33 40.57 -17.59 21.41
CA PRO A 33 41.62 -17.53 20.39
C PRO A 33 41.06 -17.86 19.00
N ALA A 34 41.54 -17.12 18.00
CA ALA A 34 41.24 -17.33 16.60
C ALA A 34 41.77 -18.73 16.13
N PRO A 35 41.02 -19.43 15.25
CA PRO A 35 41.51 -20.68 14.68
C PRO A 35 42.68 -20.42 13.72
N SER A 36 43.72 -21.16 13.90
CA SER A 36 44.94 -21.21 13.09
C SER A 36 44.63 -21.55 11.62
N ALA A 37 45.13 -20.73 10.71
CA ALA A 37 45.06 -20.98 9.29
C ALA A 37 46.01 -22.15 8.93
N ALA A 38 45.41 -23.28 8.57
CA ALA A 38 46.17 -24.37 7.90
C ALA A 38 46.18 -24.06 6.40
N SER A 39 47.35 -23.76 5.89
CA SER A 39 47.64 -23.64 4.48
C SER A 39 47.52 -25.00 3.79
N ALA A 40 46.49 -25.18 2.98
CA ALA A 40 46.37 -26.23 1.99
C ALA A 40 46.44 -25.58 0.59
N SER A 41 47.63 -25.55 0.02
CA SER A 41 47.85 -25.30 -1.39
C SER A 41 47.41 -26.51 -2.20
N GLY A 42 46.21 -26.44 -2.75
CA GLY A 42 45.69 -27.38 -3.74
C GLY A 42 45.05 -26.56 -4.88
N GLY A 43 45.86 -26.29 -5.92
CA GLY A 43 45.37 -25.66 -7.12
C GLY A 43 44.33 -26.55 -7.82
N LEU A 44 43.10 -26.14 -7.82
CA LEU A 44 42.06 -26.54 -8.77
C LEU A 44 41.70 -25.32 -9.58
N SER A 45 42.29 -25.22 -10.77
CA SER A 45 41.74 -24.34 -11.83
C SER A 45 40.31 -24.76 -12.08
N PRO A 46 39.34 -23.85 -12.02
CA PRO A 46 38.01 -24.14 -12.54
C PRO A 46 38.12 -24.12 -14.05
N THR A 47 38.20 -25.29 -14.69
CA THR A 47 37.84 -25.41 -16.08
C THR A 47 36.37 -25.05 -16.21
N ALA A 48 36.11 -23.80 -16.61
CA ALA A 48 34.80 -23.39 -17.05
C ALA A 48 34.41 -24.20 -18.27
N SER A 49 33.51 -25.16 -18.12
CA SER A 49 32.86 -25.82 -19.25
C SER A 49 32.04 -24.74 -20.00
N PRO A 50 32.32 -24.50 -21.28
CA PRO A 50 31.51 -23.65 -22.12
C PRO A 50 30.30 -24.47 -22.56
N GLY A 51 29.12 -24.19 -21.96
CA GLY A 51 27.87 -24.82 -22.42
C GLY A 51 26.83 -25.10 -21.36
N GLY A 52 26.80 -24.37 -20.28
CA GLY A 52 25.71 -24.49 -19.27
C GLY A 52 24.78 -23.27 -19.31
N ASN A 53 23.66 -23.41 -19.98
CA ASN A 53 22.33 -22.84 -19.70
C ASN A 53 22.28 -21.52 -18.85
N ALA A 54 23.04 -20.48 -19.21
CA ALA A 54 22.93 -19.19 -18.55
C ALA A 54 21.52 -18.59 -18.75
N SER A 55 20.89 -18.07 -17.68
CA SER A 55 19.57 -17.42 -17.76
C SER A 55 19.62 -16.12 -18.54
N PHE A 56 20.80 -15.47 -18.61
CA PHE A 56 21.02 -14.18 -19.25
C PHE A 56 22.32 -14.17 -20.06
N SER A 57 22.31 -13.42 -21.16
CA SER A 57 23.52 -13.13 -21.92
C SER A 57 24.44 -12.16 -21.16
N PRO A 58 25.76 -12.14 -21.43
CA PRO A 58 26.68 -11.14 -20.87
C PRO A 58 26.24 -9.69 -21.18
N GLN A 59 25.67 -9.44 -22.38
CA GLN A 59 25.15 -8.13 -22.75
C GLN A 59 23.96 -7.76 -21.88
N THR A 60 23.01 -8.67 -21.67
CA THR A 60 21.87 -8.41 -20.78
C THR A 60 22.34 -8.02 -19.38
N LEU A 61 23.31 -8.74 -18.81
CA LEU A 61 23.85 -8.42 -17.48
C LEU A 61 24.52 -7.03 -17.44
N ALA A 62 25.23 -6.65 -18.50
CA ALA A 62 25.78 -5.30 -18.62
C ALA A 62 24.70 -4.23 -18.72
N ASP A 63 23.60 -4.50 -19.44
CA ASP A 63 22.46 -3.59 -19.56
C ASP A 63 21.68 -3.45 -18.26
N LEU A 64 21.54 -4.53 -17.45
CA LEU A 64 20.97 -4.45 -16.10
C LEU A 64 21.80 -3.53 -15.19
N GLU A 65 23.11 -3.56 -15.29
CA GLU A 65 23.98 -2.67 -14.52
C GLU A 65 23.85 -1.20 -14.99
N ARG A 66 23.70 -0.95 -16.28
CA ARG A 66 23.44 0.39 -16.83
C ARG A 66 22.10 0.94 -16.33
N LEU A 67 21.05 0.09 -16.31
CA LEU A 67 19.73 0.46 -15.78
C LEU A 67 19.83 0.80 -14.28
N ARG A 68 20.49 -0.06 -13.49
CA ARG A 68 20.70 0.19 -12.07
C ARG A 68 21.34 1.55 -11.82
N GLN A 69 22.42 1.87 -12.54
CA GLN A 69 23.14 3.15 -12.40
C GLN A 69 22.28 4.34 -12.83
N ALA A 70 21.57 4.23 -13.95
CA ALA A 70 20.74 5.32 -14.45
C ALA A 70 19.53 5.58 -13.54
N ALA A 71 18.86 4.53 -13.07
CA ALA A 71 17.72 4.65 -12.18
C ALA A 71 18.09 5.28 -10.82
N SER A 72 19.27 4.91 -10.26
CA SER A 72 19.68 5.41 -8.92
C SER A 72 19.89 6.92 -8.84
N THR A 73 19.95 7.61 -9.97
CA THR A 73 20.16 9.07 -10.06
C THR A 73 19.05 9.79 -10.83
N SER A 74 18.01 9.06 -11.25
CA SER A 74 16.87 9.64 -11.96
C SER A 74 15.90 10.32 -10.99
N ASP A 75 15.36 11.44 -11.39
CA ASP A 75 14.29 12.16 -10.71
C ASP A 75 12.93 12.01 -11.41
N TYR A 76 12.87 11.23 -12.50
CA TYR A 76 11.67 11.13 -13.31
C TYR A 76 10.48 10.60 -12.49
N ALA A 77 10.64 9.48 -11.80
CA ALA A 77 9.55 8.92 -10.98
C ALA A 77 9.06 9.93 -9.93
N TYR A 78 9.97 10.65 -9.26
CA TYR A 78 9.58 11.67 -8.28
C TYR A 78 8.76 12.80 -8.91
N ARG A 79 9.13 13.27 -10.11
CA ARG A 79 8.35 14.29 -10.83
C ARG A 79 6.96 13.78 -11.19
N GLN A 80 6.82 12.50 -11.55
CA GLN A 80 5.52 11.89 -11.87
C GLN A 80 4.63 11.83 -10.62
N VAL A 81 5.15 11.31 -9.50
CA VAL A 81 4.41 11.32 -8.22
C VAL A 81 4.03 12.73 -7.82
N ALA A 82 4.97 13.69 -7.92
CA ALA A 82 4.70 15.09 -7.58
C ALA A 82 3.56 15.67 -8.43
N HIS A 83 3.48 15.35 -9.71
CA HIS A 83 2.38 15.81 -10.57
C HIS A 83 1.06 15.14 -10.20
N LEU A 84 1.04 13.81 -10.06
CA LEU A 84 -0.17 13.06 -9.68
C LEU A 84 -0.71 13.53 -8.33
N SER A 85 0.15 13.71 -7.34
CA SER A 85 -0.21 14.09 -5.98
C SER A 85 -0.57 15.57 -5.84
N ASN A 86 0.28 16.49 -6.34
CA ASN A 86 0.13 17.93 -6.08
C ASN A 86 -0.72 18.66 -7.11
N ASN A 87 -0.67 18.24 -8.39
CA ASN A 87 -1.36 18.94 -9.47
C ASN A 87 -2.73 18.34 -9.78
N ILE A 88 -2.88 17.00 -9.64
CA ILE A 88 -4.14 16.31 -9.84
C ILE A 88 -4.84 16.08 -8.50
N GLY A 89 -4.13 15.54 -7.51
CA GLY A 89 -4.65 15.31 -6.15
C GLY A 89 -5.39 13.99 -5.99
N PRO A 90 -6.36 13.88 -5.06
CA PRO A 90 -7.13 12.67 -4.80
C PRO A 90 -7.82 12.14 -6.07
N ARG A 91 -7.64 10.84 -6.36
CA ARG A 91 -8.03 10.26 -7.66
C ARG A 91 -9.04 9.13 -7.53
N LEU A 92 -10.00 9.25 -6.60
CA LEU A 92 -11.01 8.21 -6.41
C LEU A 92 -11.72 7.89 -7.74
N SER A 93 -11.90 6.60 -8.01
CA SER A 93 -12.53 6.11 -9.24
C SER A 93 -13.86 6.80 -9.54
N GLY A 94 -14.07 7.19 -10.81
CA GLY A 94 -15.22 7.95 -11.25
C GLY A 94 -15.12 9.47 -11.05
N SER A 95 -14.08 9.97 -10.35
CA SER A 95 -13.87 11.40 -10.15
C SER A 95 -13.26 12.09 -11.38
N VAL A 96 -13.41 13.42 -11.43
CA VAL A 96 -12.76 14.27 -12.45
C VAL A 96 -11.24 14.17 -12.35
N GLN A 97 -10.69 14.00 -11.14
CA GLN A 97 -9.26 13.85 -10.92
C GLN A 97 -8.74 12.51 -11.46
N ALA A 98 -9.49 11.42 -11.27
CA ALA A 98 -9.14 10.13 -11.88
C ALA A 98 -9.10 10.23 -13.41
N ALA A 99 -10.07 10.91 -14.04
CA ALA A 99 -10.07 11.14 -15.48
C ALA A 99 -8.84 11.96 -15.94
N LYS A 100 -8.46 13.02 -15.21
CA LYS A 100 -7.25 13.80 -15.49
C LYS A 100 -5.98 12.98 -15.34
N ALA A 101 -5.93 12.06 -14.37
CA ALA A 101 -4.79 11.18 -14.18
C ALA A 101 -4.63 10.21 -15.36
N VAL A 102 -5.73 9.67 -15.88
CA VAL A 102 -5.75 8.84 -17.11
C VAL A 102 -5.15 9.62 -18.28
N GLU A 103 -5.63 10.85 -18.53
CA GLU A 103 -5.13 11.71 -19.60
C GLU A 103 -3.62 11.99 -19.44
N TYR A 104 -3.19 12.32 -18.21
CA TYR A 104 -1.81 12.64 -17.91
C TYR A 104 -0.87 11.45 -18.13
N VAL A 105 -1.18 10.29 -17.54
CA VAL A 105 -0.33 9.08 -17.67
C VAL A 105 -0.28 8.61 -19.13
N ALA A 106 -1.39 8.68 -19.86
CA ALA A 106 -1.42 8.34 -21.27
C ALA A 106 -0.50 9.27 -22.11
N ALA A 107 -0.52 10.57 -21.83
CA ALA A 107 0.35 11.54 -22.49
C ALA A 107 1.83 11.30 -22.19
N GLU A 108 2.17 11.03 -20.92
CA GLU A 108 3.53 10.76 -20.49
C GLU A 108 4.08 9.45 -21.09
N LEU A 109 3.31 8.36 -21.08
CA LEU A 109 3.69 7.09 -21.71
C LEU A 109 3.91 7.27 -23.23
N LYS A 110 3.08 8.07 -23.88
CA LYS A 110 3.27 8.42 -25.29
C LYS A 110 4.55 9.23 -25.51
N ALA A 111 4.86 10.17 -24.62
CA ALA A 111 6.09 10.97 -24.67
C ALA A 111 7.35 10.12 -24.47
N ILE A 112 7.29 9.07 -23.65
CA ILE A 112 8.34 8.05 -23.51
C ILE A 112 8.55 7.28 -24.83
N GLY A 113 7.53 7.17 -25.68
CA GLY A 113 7.57 6.40 -26.94
C GLY A 113 6.86 5.05 -26.85
N CYS A 114 6.00 4.84 -25.87
CA CYS A 114 5.14 3.68 -25.80
C CYS A 114 4.00 3.75 -26.81
N GLU A 115 3.56 2.60 -27.32
CA GLU A 115 2.25 2.48 -27.96
C GLU A 115 1.18 2.48 -26.85
N VAL A 116 0.36 3.53 -26.80
CA VAL A 116 -0.60 3.75 -25.72
C VAL A 116 -2.00 3.29 -26.13
N GLN A 117 -2.64 2.54 -25.25
CA GLN A 117 -4.04 2.13 -25.33
C GLN A 117 -4.77 2.52 -24.04
N LEU A 118 -5.98 3.06 -24.19
CA LEU A 118 -6.93 3.25 -23.09
C LEU A 118 -7.94 2.08 -23.13
N GLU A 119 -7.92 1.25 -22.11
CA GLU A 119 -8.83 0.12 -21.99
C GLU A 119 -9.99 0.51 -21.09
N LYS A 120 -11.18 0.54 -21.66
CA LYS A 120 -12.40 0.99 -20.99
C LYS A 120 -12.79 0.10 -19.82
N VAL A 121 -13.09 0.73 -18.68
CA VAL A 121 -13.56 0.08 -17.46
C VAL A 121 -14.78 0.84 -16.92
N MET A 122 -15.83 0.12 -16.52
CA MET A 122 -16.92 0.69 -15.75
C MET A 122 -16.60 0.54 -14.26
N VAL A 123 -16.60 1.66 -13.53
CA VAL A 123 -16.18 1.71 -12.13
C VAL A 123 -17.29 2.21 -11.23
N PRO A 124 -17.44 1.70 -9.98
CA PRO A 124 -18.31 2.27 -8.99
C PRO A 124 -17.99 3.75 -8.77
N HIS A 125 -19.04 4.57 -8.70
CA HIS A 125 -18.90 6.01 -8.46
C HIS A 125 -19.50 6.37 -7.10
N TRP A 126 -18.65 6.35 -6.08
CA TRP A 126 -19.00 6.75 -4.73
C TRP A 126 -18.36 8.10 -4.41
N VAL A 127 -19.14 8.99 -3.75
CA VAL A 127 -18.71 10.34 -3.36
C VAL A 127 -18.90 10.51 -1.86
N ARG A 128 -17.91 11.00 -1.15
CA ARG A 128 -17.84 11.06 0.31
C ARG A 128 -18.90 11.94 0.95
N GLY A 129 -19.06 13.18 0.59
CA GLY A 129 -19.99 14.13 1.22
C GLY A 129 -19.49 14.67 2.57
N GLU A 130 -20.45 15.18 3.39
CA GLU A 130 -20.16 15.67 4.73
C GLU A 130 -20.07 14.52 5.73
N GLU A 131 -19.20 14.68 6.76
CA GLU A 131 -18.98 13.68 7.79
C GLU A 131 -18.64 14.35 9.12
N THR A 132 -19.51 14.13 10.11
CA THR A 132 -19.31 14.63 11.47
C THR A 132 -19.72 13.61 12.52
N GLY A 133 -19.04 13.62 13.66
CA GLY A 133 -19.37 12.82 14.82
C GLY A 133 -19.21 13.59 16.13
N ALA A 134 -20.12 13.37 17.07
CA ALA A 134 -20.03 13.99 18.39
C ALA A 134 -20.64 13.11 19.47
N LEU A 135 -19.96 12.96 20.59
CA LEU A 135 -20.51 12.36 21.81
C LEU A 135 -21.48 13.37 22.44
N LEU A 136 -22.74 12.96 22.55
CA LEU A 136 -23.81 13.79 23.13
C LEU A 136 -24.12 13.43 24.57
N GLN A 137 -23.80 12.21 24.99
CA GLN A 137 -24.00 11.73 26.36
C GLN A 137 -22.89 10.74 26.71
N TYR A 138 -22.22 10.97 27.83
CA TYR A 138 -21.19 10.09 28.35
C TYR A 138 -20.95 10.35 29.85
N PRO A 139 -20.39 9.39 30.61
CA PRO A 139 -20.08 9.59 32.02
C PRO A 139 -19.13 10.76 32.28
N GLY A 140 -19.46 11.62 33.25
CA GLY A 140 -18.65 12.80 33.61
C GLY A 140 -18.77 13.99 32.64
N GLN A 141 -19.73 13.95 31.70
CA GLN A 141 -19.94 15.05 30.77
C GLN A 141 -20.34 16.35 31.49
N ALA A 142 -19.74 17.47 31.07
CA ALA A 142 -20.20 18.80 31.51
C ALA A 142 -21.56 19.13 30.88
N GLU A 143 -22.43 19.82 31.64
CA GLU A 143 -23.76 20.21 31.16
C GLU A 143 -23.68 20.97 29.82
N ASN A 144 -24.61 20.66 28.90
CA ASN A 144 -24.72 21.29 27.58
C ASN A 144 -23.45 21.25 26.73
N SER A 145 -22.53 20.31 26.97
CA SER A 145 -21.34 20.10 26.16
C SER A 145 -21.54 18.91 25.20
N ALA A 146 -20.80 18.92 24.08
CA ALA A 146 -20.62 17.77 23.20
C ALA A 146 -19.14 17.64 22.89
N GLN A 147 -18.66 16.39 22.73
CA GLN A 147 -17.27 16.16 22.39
C GLN A 147 -17.15 15.66 20.96
N LYS A 148 -16.38 16.41 20.13
CA LYS A 148 -16.12 16.03 18.74
C LYS A 148 -15.38 14.71 18.67
N VAL A 149 -15.87 13.81 17.82
CA VAL A 149 -15.21 12.59 17.37
C VAL A 149 -14.69 12.81 15.95
N VAL A 150 -13.44 12.46 15.70
CA VAL A 150 -12.84 12.55 14.37
C VAL A 150 -13.03 11.20 13.67
N LEU A 151 -13.67 11.26 12.52
CA LEU A 151 -14.05 10.09 11.73
C LEU A 151 -14.06 10.41 10.23
N CYS A 152 -14.10 9.38 9.40
CA CYS A 152 -14.41 9.47 7.98
C CYS A 152 -15.36 8.34 7.58
N ALA A 153 -16.26 8.59 6.65
CA ALA A 153 -17.09 7.55 6.07
C ALA A 153 -16.24 6.49 5.38
N LEU A 154 -16.62 5.22 5.49
CA LEU A 154 -15.98 4.15 4.73
C LEU A 154 -16.49 4.13 3.29
N GLY A 155 -15.65 3.74 2.35
CA GLY A 155 -16.05 3.55 0.96
C GLY A 155 -17.24 2.60 0.84
N ALA A 156 -18.16 2.90 -0.06
CA ALA A 156 -19.47 2.27 -0.24
C ALA A 156 -20.46 2.45 0.94
N SER A 157 -20.10 3.17 2.01
CA SER A 157 -21.05 3.50 3.07
C SER A 157 -22.29 4.24 2.53
N VAL A 158 -23.43 3.98 3.17
CA VAL A 158 -24.68 4.72 2.92
C VAL A 158 -24.79 5.94 3.85
N ALA A 159 -25.60 6.92 3.45
CA ALA A 159 -25.85 8.11 4.25
C ALA A 159 -26.65 7.83 5.53
N THR A 160 -26.47 8.68 6.53
CA THR A 160 -27.42 8.80 7.65
C THR A 160 -28.72 9.50 7.19
N PRO A 161 -29.80 9.44 7.96
CA PRO A 161 -30.94 10.35 7.76
C PRO A 161 -30.48 11.83 7.73
N PRO A 162 -31.23 12.75 7.09
CA PRO A 162 -30.82 14.15 6.95
C PRO A 162 -30.56 14.88 8.27
N GLU A 163 -31.28 14.51 9.33
CA GLU A 163 -31.12 15.03 10.70
C GLU A 163 -29.92 14.43 11.43
N GLY A 164 -29.24 13.47 10.79
CA GLY A 164 -28.22 12.63 11.38
C GLY A 164 -28.80 11.43 12.14
N LEU A 165 -27.94 10.58 12.63
CA LEU A 165 -28.29 9.37 13.36
C LEU A 165 -27.67 9.46 14.77
N THR A 166 -28.53 9.29 15.79
CA THR A 166 -28.09 9.27 17.21
C THR A 166 -28.37 7.90 17.80
N GLY A 167 -27.36 7.30 18.42
CA GLY A 167 -27.50 5.99 19.05
C GLY A 167 -26.53 5.79 20.22
N GLU A 168 -26.87 4.86 21.09
CA GLU A 168 -25.96 4.34 22.10
C GLU A 168 -24.89 3.47 21.44
N VAL A 169 -23.63 3.58 21.89
CA VAL A 169 -22.53 2.81 21.34
C VAL A 169 -22.34 1.52 22.12
N ILE A 170 -22.23 0.41 21.40
CA ILE A 170 -21.79 -0.89 21.89
C ILE A 170 -20.40 -1.16 21.34
N VAL A 171 -19.43 -1.44 22.21
CA VAL A 171 -18.06 -1.72 21.81
C VAL A 171 -17.85 -3.24 21.78
N ALA A 172 -17.27 -3.73 20.68
CA ALA A 172 -16.79 -5.09 20.51
C ALA A 172 -15.36 -5.04 19.97
N GLY A 173 -14.44 -5.85 20.51
CA GLY A 173 -13.08 -5.96 19.98
C GLY A 173 -13.01 -6.88 18.77
N THR A 174 -13.89 -7.89 18.70
CA THR A 174 -13.87 -8.93 17.66
C THR A 174 -15.28 -9.30 17.19
N PHE A 175 -15.37 -10.02 16.07
CA PHE A 175 -16.64 -10.61 15.60
C PHE A 175 -17.23 -11.60 16.62
N ASP A 176 -16.38 -12.37 17.29
CA ASP A 176 -16.85 -13.33 18.32
C ASP A 176 -17.41 -12.61 19.55
N GLU A 177 -16.80 -11.49 19.96
CA GLU A 177 -17.35 -10.65 21.03
C GLU A 177 -18.73 -10.08 20.63
N LEU A 178 -18.88 -9.56 19.40
CA LEU A 178 -20.17 -9.10 18.91
C LEU A 178 -21.20 -10.24 18.89
N LYS A 179 -20.84 -11.42 18.39
CA LYS A 179 -21.69 -12.60 18.32
C LYS A 179 -22.14 -13.11 19.69
N ALA A 180 -21.29 -12.95 20.70
CA ALA A 180 -21.62 -13.32 22.07
C ALA A 180 -22.68 -12.42 22.74
N LEU A 181 -22.91 -11.22 22.17
CA LEU A 181 -23.99 -10.34 22.61
C LEU A 181 -25.33 -10.82 22.07
N SER A 182 -26.36 -10.77 22.91
CA SER A 182 -27.74 -11.03 22.46
C SER A 182 -28.21 -9.88 21.55
N ARG A 183 -29.06 -10.21 20.58
CA ARG A 183 -29.56 -9.24 19.60
C ARG A 183 -30.24 -8.02 20.24
N ASP A 184 -30.97 -8.19 21.34
CA ASP A 184 -31.63 -7.12 22.09
C ASP A 184 -30.65 -6.09 22.68
N LYS A 185 -29.41 -6.49 22.94
CA LYS A 185 -28.35 -5.58 23.39
C LYS A 185 -27.75 -4.74 22.26
N VAL A 186 -27.86 -5.19 21.00
CA VAL A 186 -27.24 -4.54 19.82
C VAL A 186 -28.29 -3.83 18.96
N ALA A 187 -29.50 -4.37 18.87
CA ALA A 187 -30.55 -3.79 18.03
C ALA A 187 -30.84 -2.34 18.38
N GLY A 188 -30.89 -1.47 17.36
CA GLY A 188 -31.12 -0.02 17.51
C GLY A 188 -29.91 0.76 18.04
N LYS A 189 -28.76 0.15 18.16
CA LYS A 189 -27.53 0.79 18.66
C LYS A 189 -26.47 0.92 17.55
N ILE A 190 -25.38 1.58 17.87
CA ILE A 190 -24.22 1.76 17.02
C ILE A 190 -23.12 0.81 17.51
N VAL A 191 -22.63 -0.06 16.65
CA VAL A 191 -21.50 -0.95 17.00
C VAL A 191 -20.18 -0.25 16.69
N LEU A 192 -19.26 -0.25 17.65
CA LEU A 192 -17.86 0.13 17.43
C LEU A 192 -16.99 -1.12 17.51
N PHE A 193 -16.40 -1.53 16.39
CA PHE A 193 -15.31 -2.50 16.40
C PHE A 193 -14.01 -1.80 16.82
N ASN A 194 -13.48 -2.15 18.00
CA ASN A 194 -12.26 -1.54 18.55
C ASN A 194 -11.08 -2.53 18.50
N TYR A 195 -10.82 -3.13 17.34
CA TYR A 195 -9.65 -3.98 17.11
C TYR A 195 -8.43 -3.12 16.80
N ALA A 196 -7.36 -3.26 17.57
CA ALA A 196 -6.15 -2.44 17.40
C ALA A 196 -5.22 -3.03 16.36
N PHE A 197 -4.68 -2.18 15.46
CA PHE A 197 -3.59 -2.52 14.57
C PHE A 197 -2.32 -2.85 15.37
N ASP A 198 -1.65 -3.96 15.05
CA ASP A 198 -0.44 -4.39 15.75
C ASP A 198 0.78 -3.59 15.25
N LYS A 199 1.07 -2.49 15.95
CA LYS A 199 2.22 -1.62 15.65
C LYS A 199 3.56 -2.32 15.86
N GLN A 200 3.64 -3.30 16.77
CA GLN A 200 4.88 -4.03 16.97
C GLN A 200 5.16 -4.96 15.81
N MET A 201 4.17 -5.70 15.36
CA MET A 201 4.28 -6.55 14.17
C MET A 201 4.70 -5.72 12.95
N ALA A 202 4.12 -4.52 12.76
CA ALA A 202 4.50 -3.61 11.68
C ALA A 202 5.96 -3.13 11.82
N ALA A 203 6.40 -2.77 13.02
CA ALA A 203 7.79 -2.37 13.30
C ALA A 203 8.81 -3.48 13.01
N GLU A 204 8.38 -4.74 13.06
CA GLU A 204 9.17 -5.91 12.68
C GLU A 204 9.19 -6.18 11.16
N GLY A 205 8.56 -5.30 10.35
CA GLY A 205 8.47 -5.45 8.90
C GLY A 205 7.31 -6.34 8.41
N ARG A 206 6.36 -6.69 9.29
CA ARG A 206 5.17 -7.50 9.00
C ARG A 206 3.90 -6.65 8.97
N GLY A 207 3.98 -5.44 8.40
CA GLY A 207 2.87 -4.48 8.35
C GLY A 207 1.65 -5.04 7.62
N ASN A 208 1.84 -5.72 6.50
CA ASN A 208 0.74 -6.34 5.73
C ASN A 208 -0.01 -7.41 6.54
N GLU A 209 0.71 -8.18 7.37
CA GLU A 209 0.09 -9.18 8.25
C GLU A 209 -0.74 -8.51 9.36
N ALA A 210 -0.19 -7.46 9.99
CA ALA A 210 -0.93 -6.67 10.98
C ALA A 210 -2.18 -6.01 10.39
N TYR A 211 -2.07 -5.50 9.15
CA TYR A 211 -3.18 -4.90 8.42
C TYR A 211 -4.24 -5.95 8.08
N GLY A 212 -3.84 -7.12 7.58
CA GLY A 212 -4.75 -8.23 7.27
C GLY A 212 -5.61 -8.66 8.46
N GLN A 213 -5.07 -8.61 9.68
CA GLN A 213 -5.82 -8.93 10.90
C GLN A 213 -6.85 -7.86 11.28
N ALA A 214 -6.58 -6.59 10.97
CA ALA A 214 -7.45 -5.46 11.35
C ALA A 214 -8.49 -5.13 10.26
N VAL A 215 -8.14 -5.25 8.99
CA VAL A 215 -8.95 -4.80 7.86
C VAL A 215 -10.29 -5.53 7.73
N VAL A 216 -10.38 -6.76 8.20
CA VAL A 216 -11.62 -7.56 8.19
C VAL A 216 -12.77 -6.87 8.93
N TYR A 217 -12.47 -6.08 9.96
CA TYR A 217 -13.49 -5.31 10.71
C TYR A 217 -13.98 -4.11 9.90
N ARG A 218 -13.17 -3.55 9.01
CA ARG A 218 -13.59 -2.52 8.06
C ARG A 218 -14.43 -3.14 6.94
N SER A 219 -14.00 -4.25 6.37
CA SER A 219 -14.67 -4.88 5.24
C SER A 219 -16.03 -5.47 5.64
N ASP A 220 -16.07 -6.31 6.66
CA ASP A 220 -17.22 -7.15 7.01
C ASP A 220 -17.98 -6.65 8.25
N GLY A 221 -17.38 -5.77 9.04
CA GLY A 221 -17.94 -5.25 10.28
C GLY A 221 -19.35 -4.64 10.13
N PRO A 222 -19.59 -3.77 9.12
CA PRO A 222 -20.92 -3.20 8.92
C PRO A 222 -21.99 -4.25 8.68
N SER A 223 -21.71 -5.29 7.89
CA SER A 223 -22.63 -6.40 7.64
C SER A 223 -22.86 -7.25 8.91
N ALA A 224 -21.81 -7.54 9.66
CA ALA A 224 -21.91 -8.27 10.93
C ALA A 224 -22.75 -7.50 11.96
N ALA A 225 -22.54 -6.19 12.09
CA ALA A 225 -23.33 -5.31 12.96
C ALA A 225 -24.81 -5.25 12.53
N ALA A 226 -25.06 -5.10 11.24
CA ALA A 226 -26.42 -5.04 10.68
C ALA A 226 -27.22 -6.33 10.95
N ARG A 227 -26.60 -7.51 10.84
CA ARG A 227 -27.25 -8.80 11.16
C ARG A 227 -27.70 -8.89 12.61
N GLN A 228 -27.03 -8.18 13.52
CA GLN A 228 -27.43 -8.05 14.93
C GLN A 228 -28.44 -6.91 15.17
N GLY A 229 -28.84 -6.18 14.09
CA GLY A 229 -29.82 -5.10 14.19
C GLY A 229 -29.24 -3.73 14.58
N ALA A 230 -27.94 -3.55 14.47
CA ALA A 230 -27.29 -2.25 14.63
C ALA A 230 -27.79 -1.27 13.57
N ILE A 231 -27.82 0.04 13.92
CA ILE A 231 -28.27 1.12 13.03
C ILE A 231 -27.11 1.85 12.36
N ALA A 232 -25.88 1.69 12.85
CA ALA A 232 -24.64 2.14 12.22
C ALA A 232 -23.47 1.31 12.73
N CYS A 233 -22.36 1.34 12.00
CA CYS A 233 -21.12 0.70 12.40
C CYS A 233 -19.98 1.72 12.41
N LEU A 234 -19.25 1.77 13.51
CA LEU A 234 -17.98 2.47 13.63
C LEU A 234 -16.85 1.43 13.68
N VAL A 235 -15.74 1.73 13.03
CA VAL A 235 -14.56 0.87 13.02
C VAL A 235 -13.37 1.70 13.48
N ARG A 236 -12.62 1.21 14.47
CA ARG A 236 -11.31 1.79 14.77
C ARG A 236 -10.47 1.80 13.51
N SER A 237 -9.80 2.90 13.23
CA SER A 237 -8.87 3.02 12.09
C SER A 237 -7.91 1.84 12.07
N VAL A 238 -7.87 1.12 10.95
CA VAL A 238 -7.20 -0.19 10.84
C VAL A 238 -5.71 -0.10 10.51
N GLY A 239 -5.14 1.10 10.45
CA GLY A 239 -3.72 1.36 10.27
C GLY A 239 -3.02 1.82 11.54
N GLY A 240 -1.71 2.09 11.42
CA GLY A 240 -0.85 2.56 12.50
C GLY A 240 -0.87 4.08 12.73
N ALA A 241 -1.72 4.83 12.01
CA ALA A 241 -1.79 6.29 12.09
C ALA A 241 -2.00 6.80 13.52
N GLU A 242 -1.41 7.96 13.79
CA GLU A 242 -1.52 8.70 15.05
C GLU A 242 -2.05 10.13 14.76
N TYR A 243 -2.12 10.96 15.81
CA TYR A 243 -2.55 12.36 15.69
C TYR A 243 -3.99 12.52 15.19
N ARG A 244 -4.85 11.58 15.56
CA ARG A 244 -6.28 11.57 15.23
C ARG A 244 -6.52 11.59 13.70
N LEU A 245 -5.74 10.84 12.96
CA LEU A 245 -5.95 10.61 11.52
C LEU A 245 -6.87 9.39 11.33
N PRO A 246 -8.08 9.54 10.76
CA PRO A 246 -8.92 8.40 10.44
C PRO A 246 -8.38 7.70 9.18
N HIS A 247 -8.54 6.37 9.14
CA HIS A 247 -8.11 5.51 8.05
C HIS A 247 -9.33 5.04 7.27
N THR A 248 -9.51 5.52 6.06
CA THR A 248 -10.62 5.15 5.18
C THR A 248 -10.40 3.77 4.53
N GLY A 249 -11.15 3.46 3.51
CA GLY A 249 -11.07 2.27 2.68
C GLY A 249 -12.44 1.65 2.45
N GLN A 250 -12.50 0.69 1.54
CA GLN A 250 -13.73 0.04 1.11
C GLN A 250 -14.34 -0.81 2.23
N THR A 251 -15.68 -0.69 2.44
CA THR A 251 -16.49 -1.70 3.14
C THR A 251 -17.25 -2.56 2.13
N GLN A 252 -17.53 -3.80 2.50
CA GLN A 252 -18.26 -4.76 1.67
C GLN A 252 -19.58 -5.11 2.37
N TYR A 253 -20.68 -4.68 1.79
CA TYR A 253 -22.00 -5.08 2.28
C TYR A 253 -22.36 -6.44 1.71
N ALA A 254 -22.62 -7.40 2.60
CA ALA A 254 -23.14 -8.70 2.19
C ALA A 254 -24.59 -8.60 1.74
N ASP A 255 -24.97 -9.42 0.77
CA ASP A 255 -26.32 -9.41 0.16
C ASP A 255 -27.44 -9.72 1.18
N ASP A 256 -27.12 -10.47 2.24
CA ASP A 256 -28.05 -10.87 3.30
C ASP A 256 -28.13 -9.88 4.47
N ALA A 257 -27.41 -8.74 4.40
CA ALA A 257 -27.36 -7.74 5.46
C ALA A 257 -27.90 -6.39 4.98
N ALA A 258 -28.63 -5.68 5.84
CA ALA A 258 -29.02 -4.30 5.56
C ALA A 258 -27.78 -3.41 5.45
N LYS A 259 -27.77 -2.50 4.45
CA LYS A 259 -26.75 -1.46 4.37
C LYS A 259 -27.01 -0.43 5.45
N ILE A 260 -26.09 -0.26 6.38
CA ILE A 260 -26.12 0.72 7.46
C ILE A 260 -24.97 1.70 7.32
N PRO A 261 -25.09 2.97 7.78
CA PRO A 261 -24.00 3.93 7.77
C PRO A 261 -22.76 3.36 8.47
N ALA A 262 -21.59 3.52 7.84
CA ALA A 262 -20.32 2.98 8.33
C ALA A 262 -19.20 4.03 8.25
N ALA A 263 -18.44 4.20 9.31
CA ALA A 263 -17.33 5.15 9.37
C ALA A 263 -16.14 4.58 10.15
N ALA A 264 -14.94 4.95 9.71
CA ALA A 264 -13.73 4.75 10.52
C ALA A 264 -13.59 5.89 11.53
N VAL A 265 -13.32 5.53 12.78
CA VAL A 265 -13.02 6.46 13.87
C VAL A 265 -11.52 6.39 14.14
N THR A 266 -10.90 7.53 14.49
CA THR A 266 -9.48 7.53 14.85
C THR A 266 -9.19 6.56 15.99
N ALA A 267 -7.97 6.04 16.06
CA ALA A 267 -7.58 5.12 17.11
C ALA A 267 -7.79 5.70 18.52
N GLU A 268 -7.45 6.99 18.68
CA GLU A 268 -7.58 7.71 19.94
C GLU A 268 -9.05 7.91 20.35
N ASP A 269 -9.92 8.23 19.40
CA ASP A 269 -11.35 8.41 19.70
C ASP A 269 -12.06 7.06 19.94
N ALA A 270 -11.63 6.00 19.26
CA ALA A 270 -12.12 4.64 19.53
C ALA A 270 -11.76 4.20 20.96
N ASP A 271 -10.53 4.45 21.41
CA ASP A 271 -10.09 4.17 22.77
C ASP A 271 -10.83 5.03 23.80
N LEU A 272 -11.07 6.31 23.51
CA LEU A 272 -11.88 7.20 24.34
C LEU A 272 -13.31 6.66 24.50
N ILE A 273 -13.98 6.33 23.39
CA ILE A 273 -15.34 5.78 23.41
C ILE A 273 -15.37 4.48 24.24
N ALA A 274 -14.41 3.59 24.00
CA ALA A 274 -14.32 2.33 24.73
C ALA A 274 -14.08 2.55 26.25
N ALA A 275 -13.24 3.51 26.62
CA ALA A 275 -13.00 3.87 28.01
C ALA A 275 -14.23 4.44 28.71
N LEU A 276 -14.96 5.32 28.05
CA LEU A 276 -16.22 5.88 28.57
C LEU A 276 -17.33 4.83 28.66
N SER A 277 -17.44 3.94 27.67
CA SER A 277 -18.44 2.86 27.65
C SER A 277 -18.28 1.87 28.81
N ARG A 278 -17.08 1.71 29.35
CA ARG A 278 -16.86 0.91 30.57
C ARG A 278 -17.38 1.58 31.85
N GLN A 279 -17.58 2.90 31.82
CA GLN A 279 -18.06 3.67 32.98
C GLN A 279 -19.58 3.86 32.94
N GLY A 280 -20.22 3.77 31.77
CA GLY A 280 -21.65 3.90 31.58
C GLY A 280 -22.07 4.12 30.13
N PRO A 281 -23.35 4.37 29.87
CA PRO A 281 -23.85 4.56 28.50
C PRO A 281 -23.19 5.74 27.80
N VAL A 282 -22.81 5.53 26.51
CA VAL A 282 -22.25 6.54 25.62
C VAL A 282 -23.20 6.71 24.43
N LYS A 283 -23.65 7.92 24.12
CA LYS A 283 -24.40 8.21 22.90
C LYS A 283 -23.60 9.11 21.97
N ILE A 284 -23.58 8.73 20.70
CA ILE A 284 -22.96 9.50 19.61
C ILE A 284 -24.01 9.94 18.60
N LYS A 285 -23.84 11.13 18.05
CA LYS A 285 -24.52 11.59 16.84
C LYS A 285 -23.56 11.50 15.69
N LEU A 286 -24.02 10.95 14.57
CA LEU A 286 -23.33 10.84 13.29
C LEU A 286 -24.11 11.60 12.22
N VAL A 287 -23.40 12.34 11.37
CA VAL A 287 -23.90 12.87 10.10
C VAL A 287 -22.93 12.42 9.03
N LEU A 288 -23.39 11.57 8.14
CA LEU A 288 -22.66 11.05 7.00
C LEU A 288 -23.53 11.23 5.77
N THR A 289 -23.03 11.89 4.73
CA THR A 289 -23.79 12.17 3.52
C THR A 289 -23.17 11.64 2.24
N PRO A 290 -22.53 10.44 2.27
CA PRO A 290 -21.97 9.88 1.05
C PRO A 290 -23.08 9.55 0.06
N GLN A 291 -22.72 9.52 -1.22
CA GLN A 291 -23.63 9.20 -2.30
C GLN A 291 -23.03 8.12 -3.19
N THR A 292 -23.83 7.15 -3.58
CA THR A 292 -23.51 6.22 -4.67
C THR A 292 -24.23 6.73 -5.91
N LEU A 293 -23.44 7.17 -6.88
CA LEU A 293 -23.91 7.63 -8.19
C LEU A 293 -23.91 6.43 -9.17
N PRO A 294 -24.52 6.57 -10.38
CA PRO A 294 -24.37 5.57 -11.42
C PRO A 294 -22.89 5.31 -11.74
N ASP A 295 -22.56 4.06 -12.06
CA ASP A 295 -21.22 3.68 -12.46
C ASP A 295 -20.67 4.61 -13.54
N ALA A 296 -19.41 5.01 -13.41
CA ALA A 296 -18.73 5.90 -14.31
C ALA A 296 -17.83 5.12 -15.29
N GLU A 297 -17.67 5.67 -16.49
CA GLU A 297 -16.67 5.20 -17.44
C GLU A 297 -15.29 5.73 -17.04
N SER A 298 -14.30 4.84 -16.99
CA SER A 298 -12.90 5.15 -16.76
C SER A 298 -12.03 4.21 -17.60
N TYR A 299 -10.71 4.22 -17.38
CA TYR A 299 -9.78 3.48 -18.23
C TYR A 299 -8.57 2.99 -17.45
N ASN A 300 -8.14 1.73 -17.70
CA ASN A 300 -6.75 1.35 -17.52
C ASN A 300 -5.91 2.08 -18.57
N VAL A 301 -4.74 2.58 -18.17
CA VAL A 301 -3.78 3.16 -19.11
C VAL A 301 -2.69 2.14 -19.39
N ILE A 302 -2.60 1.69 -20.64
CA ILE A 302 -1.64 0.67 -21.09
C ILE A 302 -0.63 1.31 -22.01
N GLY A 303 0.67 1.10 -21.75
CA GLY A 303 1.77 1.56 -22.59
C GLY A 303 2.74 0.45 -22.94
N ASP A 304 2.87 0.09 -24.21
CA ASP A 304 3.72 -0.99 -24.68
C ASP A 304 5.03 -0.48 -25.27
N LEU A 305 6.16 -0.88 -24.70
CA LEU A 305 7.46 -0.89 -25.37
C LEU A 305 7.64 -2.23 -26.08
N LYS A 306 7.45 -2.25 -27.39
CA LYS A 306 7.46 -3.48 -28.18
C LYS A 306 8.78 -4.22 -28.13
N GLY A 307 8.67 -5.52 -27.91
CA GLY A 307 9.80 -6.45 -27.95
C GLY A 307 10.40 -6.60 -29.35
N SER A 308 11.71 -6.83 -29.39
CA SER A 308 12.47 -6.95 -30.65
C SER A 308 12.47 -8.33 -31.24
N GLU A 309 12.22 -9.38 -30.44
CA GLU A 309 12.29 -10.79 -30.87
C GLU A 309 10.95 -11.52 -30.69
N ARG A 310 10.24 -11.21 -29.61
CA ARG A 310 8.98 -11.88 -29.20
C ARG A 310 7.97 -10.84 -28.73
N PRO A 311 7.55 -9.93 -29.63
CA PRO A 311 6.67 -8.80 -29.29
C PRO A 311 5.30 -9.24 -28.77
N GLU A 312 4.85 -10.45 -29.07
CA GLU A 312 3.60 -11.03 -28.55
C GLU A 312 3.69 -11.45 -27.08
N GLN A 313 4.89 -11.70 -26.56
CA GLN A 313 5.09 -12.03 -25.15
C GLN A 313 5.24 -10.77 -24.33
N VAL A 314 4.48 -10.67 -23.24
CA VAL A 314 4.32 -9.45 -22.45
C VAL A 314 4.89 -9.64 -21.04
N VAL A 315 5.70 -8.71 -20.60
CA VAL A 315 6.09 -8.50 -19.20
C VAL A 315 5.38 -7.25 -18.72
N ILE A 316 4.44 -7.40 -17.78
CA ILE A 316 3.71 -6.29 -17.16
C ILE A 316 4.55 -5.70 -16.04
N VAL A 317 4.57 -4.36 -15.94
CA VAL A 317 4.98 -3.58 -14.77
C VAL A 317 3.88 -2.61 -14.46
N SER A 318 3.43 -2.55 -13.21
CA SER A 318 2.18 -1.87 -12.89
C SER A 318 2.11 -1.30 -11.48
N GLY A 319 1.16 -0.42 -11.28
CA GLY A 319 0.62 0.11 -10.06
C GLY A 319 -0.77 0.64 -10.34
N HIS A 320 -1.58 0.98 -9.32
CA HIS A 320 -2.91 1.53 -9.55
C HIS A 320 -2.95 3.05 -9.60
N LEU A 321 -3.83 3.58 -10.43
CA LEU A 321 -3.89 5.02 -10.74
C LEU A 321 -4.87 5.76 -9.84
N ASP A 322 -5.95 5.13 -9.44
CA ASP A 322 -6.88 5.71 -8.48
C ASP A 322 -6.26 5.77 -7.07
N SER A 323 -6.89 6.49 -6.19
CA SER A 323 -6.50 6.61 -4.78
C SER A 323 -7.70 7.00 -3.94
N TRP A 324 -7.64 6.78 -2.64
CA TRP A 324 -8.60 7.36 -1.72
C TRP A 324 -8.52 8.90 -1.73
N ASP A 325 -9.60 9.50 -1.25
CA ASP A 325 -9.89 10.94 -1.36
C ASP A 325 -9.53 11.76 -0.12
N LEU A 326 -9.02 11.14 0.95
CA LEU A 326 -8.58 11.86 2.16
C LEU A 326 -7.19 12.48 1.97
N GLY A 327 -6.27 11.75 1.36
CA GLY A 327 -4.93 12.17 0.99
C GLY A 327 -4.85 12.55 -0.48
N THR A 328 -3.64 12.54 -1.03
CA THR A 328 -3.38 12.82 -2.46
C THR A 328 -2.87 11.61 -3.21
N GLY A 329 -2.85 10.41 -2.60
CA GLY A 329 -2.44 9.16 -3.22
C GLY A 329 -0.99 9.21 -3.70
N ALA A 330 -0.07 9.64 -2.83
CA ALA A 330 1.34 9.72 -3.19
C ALA A 330 2.04 8.37 -3.03
N ILE A 331 1.84 7.72 -1.85
CA ILE A 331 2.41 6.41 -1.56
C ILE A 331 1.50 5.26 -2.01
N ASP A 332 0.20 5.56 -2.20
CA ASP A 332 -0.88 4.62 -2.48
C ASP A 332 -1.78 5.17 -3.62
N ASP A 333 -1.50 4.89 -4.92
CA ASP A 333 -0.28 4.26 -5.42
C ASP A 333 0.36 5.09 -6.55
N GLY A 334 0.41 6.42 -6.38
CA GLY A 334 1.14 7.30 -7.31
C GLY A 334 2.61 6.90 -7.47
N ALA A 335 3.22 6.35 -6.40
CA ALA A 335 4.61 5.87 -6.42
C ALA A 335 4.77 4.65 -7.33
N GLY A 336 3.89 3.65 -7.27
CA GLY A 336 3.95 2.47 -8.09
C GLY A 336 3.74 2.76 -9.57
N VAL A 337 2.75 3.59 -9.89
CA VAL A 337 2.57 4.07 -11.27
C VAL A 337 3.84 4.76 -11.78
N ALA A 338 4.43 5.64 -10.99
CA ALA A 338 5.60 6.42 -11.39
C ALA A 338 6.85 5.57 -11.62
N VAL A 339 7.15 4.59 -10.75
CA VAL A 339 8.32 3.70 -10.94
C VAL A 339 8.11 2.73 -12.10
N SER A 340 6.86 2.33 -12.37
CA SER A 340 6.50 1.53 -13.54
C SER A 340 6.72 2.31 -14.85
N MET A 341 6.32 3.58 -14.89
CA MET A 341 6.61 4.49 -16.01
C MET A 341 8.12 4.72 -16.18
N GLU A 342 8.86 4.86 -15.06
CA GLU A 342 10.31 5.07 -15.10
C GLU A 342 11.05 3.86 -15.68
N ALA A 343 10.56 2.64 -15.45
CA ALA A 343 11.16 1.46 -16.07
C ALA A 343 11.14 1.56 -17.62
N ALA A 344 10.01 1.99 -18.19
CA ALA A 344 9.88 2.22 -19.62
C ALA A 344 10.76 3.40 -20.11
N ASN A 345 10.75 4.52 -19.36
CA ASN A 345 11.55 5.71 -19.66
C ASN A 345 13.05 5.38 -19.72
N LEU A 346 13.57 4.62 -18.77
CA LEU A 346 14.99 4.24 -18.73
C LEU A 346 15.37 3.30 -19.88
N VAL A 347 14.51 2.34 -20.23
CA VAL A 347 14.73 1.45 -21.36
C VAL A 347 14.86 2.25 -22.65
N GLN A 348 14.00 3.23 -22.88
CA GLN A 348 14.06 4.11 -24.04
C GLN A 348 15.28 5.06 -23.99
N LYS A 349 15.51 5.73 -22.86
CA LYS A 349 16.60 6.69 -22.69
C LYS A 349 18.00 6.06 -22.88
N LEU A 350 18.14 4.81 -22.49
CA LEU A 350 19.39 4.04 -22.66
C LEU A 350 19.46 3.31 -24.02
N HIS A 351 18.44 3.47 -24.87
CA HIS A 351 18.31 2.79 -26.16
C HIS A 351 18.43 1.26 -26.06
N LEU A 352 17.86 0.70 -24.97
CA LEU A 352 17.85 -0.74 -24.78
C LEU A 352 16.75 -1.41 -25.61
N ARG A 353 16.98 -2.65 -26.00
CA ARG A 353 16.05 -3.40 -26.85
C ARG A 353 15.59 -4.66 -26.10
N PRO A 354 14.46 -4.63 -25.41
CA PRO A 354 13.93 -5.81 -24.78
C PRO A 354 13.52 -6.85 -25.84
N LYS A 355 13.70 -8.13 -25.54
CA LYS A 355 13.29 -9.23 -26.44
C LYS A 355 11.76 -9.37 -26.47
N ARG A 356 11.11 -9.19 -25.31
CA ARG A 356 9.66 -9.21 -25.11
C ARG A 356 9.13 -7.81 -24.90
N THR A 357 7.86 -7.61 -25.16
CA THR A 357 7.19 -6.34 -24.86
C THR A 357 7.19 -6.09 -23.35
N ILE A 358 7.63 -4.90 -22.95
CA ILE A 358 7.41 -4.38 -21.60
C ILE A 358 6.13 -3.54 -21.65
N ARG A 359 5.14 -3.96 -20.88
CA ARG A 359 3.83 -3.31 -20.79
C ARG A 359 3.71 -2.60 -19.45
N VAL A 360 3.63 -1.28 -19.48
CA VAL A 360 3.25 -0.50 -18.31
C VAL A 360 1.74 -0.45 -18.21
N ILE A 361 1.18 -0.77 -17.06
CA ILE A 361 -0.26 -0.61 -16.80
C ILE A 361 -0.44 0.25 -15.55
N ALA A 362 -1.20 1.34 -15.68
CA ALA A 362 -1.76 2.06 -14.57
C ALA A 362 -3.22 1.60 -14.41
N TRP A 363 -3.45 0.75 -13.41
CA TRP A 363 -4.75 0.13 -13.16
C TRP A 363 -5.75 1.15 -12.64
N MET A 364 -7.01 0.97 -13.00
CA MET A 364 -8.09 1.83 -12.49
C MET A 364 -9.02 1.03 -11.59
N ASN A 365 -9.37 1.63 -10.44
CA ASN A 365 -10.34 1.10 -9.50
C ASN A 365 -9.82 -0.07 -8.65
N GLU A 366 -8.55 -0.05 -8.24
CA GLU A 366 -8.05 -1.00 -7.23
C GLU A 366 -8.81 -0.80 -5.93
N GLU A 367 -8.84 0.44 -5.43
CA GLU A 367 -9.28 0.89 -4.11
C GLU A 367 -10.71 0.50 -3.72
N ASN A 368 -11.59 0.41 -4.71
CA ASN A 368 -13.01 0.16 -4.45
C ASN A 368 -13.70 -0.76 -5.45
N GLY A 369 -12.98 -1.80 -5.92
CA GLY A 369 -13.63 -2.79 -6.76
C GLY A 369 -12.74 -3.67 -7.61
N SER A 370 -11.49 -3.29 -7.86
CA SER A 370 -10.53 -3.98 -8.76
C SER A 370 -11.10 -4.23 -10.15
N MET A 371 -11.93 -3.29 -10.65
CA MET A 371 -12.62 -3.47 -11.95
C MET A 371 -11.65 -3.40 -13.11
N GLY A 372 -10.55 -2.62 -12.97
CA GLY A 372 -9.51 -2.52 -13.99
C GLY A 372 -8.86 -3.87 -14.25
N SER A 373 -8.33 -4.49 -13.22
CA SER A 373 -7.62 -5.77 -13.31
C SER A 373 -8.55 -6.92 -13.70
N LYS A 374 -9.77 -6.95 -13.18
CA LYS A 374 -10.79 -7.95 -13.54
C LYS A 374 -11.21 -7.84 -15.01
N THR A 375 -11.42 -6.62 -15.51
CA THR A 375 -11.76 -6.37 -16.91
C THR A 375 -10.61 -6.80 -17.82
N TYR A 376 -9.38 -6.38 -17.51
CA TYR A 376 -8.19 -6.77 -18.25
C TYR A 376 -8.05 -8.30 -18.34
N ALA A 377 -8.11 -9.00 -17.22
CA ALA A 377 -7.97 -10.46 -17.19
C ALA A 377 -9.05 -11.17 -18.01
N LYS A 378 -10.27 -10.64 -18.02
CA LYS A 378 -11.39 -11.17 -18.82
C LYS A 378 -11.16 -10.92 -20.31
N ASP A 379 -10.82 -9.71 -20.70
CA ASP A 379 -10.73 -9.30 -22.09
C ASP A 379 -9.49 -9.91 -22.77
N HIS A 380 -8.40 -10.11 -22.01
CA HIS A 380 -7.18 -10.77 -22.44
C HIS A 380 -7.09 -12.27 -22.12
N ALA A 381 -8.20 -12.91 -21.74
CA ALA A 381 -8.22 -14.34 -21.37
C ALA A 381 -7.65 -15.29 -22.46
N ALA A 382 -7.89 -14.98 -23.73
CA ALA A 382 -7.37 -15.75 -24.86
C ALA A 382 -5.84 -15.58 -25.05
N GLU A 383 -5.28 -14.49 -24.53
CA GLU A 383 -3.86 -14.11 -24.66
C GLU A 383 -3.04 -14.41 -23.40
N ILE A 384 -3.66 -15.02 -22.38
CA ILE A 384 -3.03 -15.24 -21.07
C ILE A 384 -1.74 -16.06 -21.19
N ALA A 385 -1.63 -16.94 -22.21
CA ALA A 385 -0.43 -17.71 -22.49
C ALA A 385 0.77 -16.83 -22.91
N ASN A 386 0.50 -15.63 -23.42
CA ASN A 386 1.50 -14.66 -23.85
C ASN A 386 1.93 -13.73 -22.72
N HIS A 387 1.21 -13.69 -21.61
CA HIS A 387 1.65 -12.97 -20.42
C HIS A 387 2.80 -13.74 -19.77
N PHE A 388 4.03 -13.25 -20.02
CA PHE A 388 5.25 -13.93 -19.62
C PHE A 388 5.52 -13.78 -18.12
N ALA A 389 5.28 -12.57 -17.59
CA ALA A 389 5.39 -12.23 -16.18
C ALA A 389 4.57 -10.98 -15.87
N ALA A 390 4.18 -10.81 -14.62
CA ALA A 390 3.58 -9.58 -14.12
C ALA A 390 4.33 -9.10 -12.88
N VAL A 391 4.59 -7.79 -12.79
CA VAL A 391 5.20 -7.11 -11.65
C VAL A 391 4.26 -6.00 -11.20
N GLU A 392 3.90 -5.99 -9.92
CA GLU A 392 3.13 -4.90 -9.33
C GLU A 392 3.88 -4.29 -8.17
N THR A 393 3.75 -2.97 -7.99
CA THR A 393 4.31 -2.24 -6.88
C THR A 393 3.23 -1.39 -6.25
N ASP A 394 2.79 -1.82 -5.04
CA ASP A 394 1.68 -1.24 -4.28
C ASP A 394 1.89 -1.51 -2.78
N ASN A 395 3.04 -1.09 -2.25
CA ASN A 395 3.34 -1.14 -0.83
C ASN A 395 4.15 0.11 -0.41
N GLY A 396 3.84 1.22 -1.06
CA GLY A 396 4.47 2.52 -0.83
C GLY A 396 5.80 2.70 -1.55
N ALA A 397 6.65 3.57 -1.00
CA ALA A 397 7.91 3.97 -1.61
C ALA A 397 9.10 3.87 -0.64
N GLY A 398 8.99 3.04 0.41
CA GLY A 398 10.08 2.81 1.36
C GLY A 398 11.29 2.12 0.69
N HIS A 399 12.44 2.13 1.37
CA HIS A 399 13.68 1.54 0.86
C HIS A 399 13.44 0.09 0.38
N PRO A 400 13.78 -0.27 -0.88
CA PRO A 400 13.57 -1.62 -1.38
C PRO A 400 14.64 -2.56 -0.84
N LEU A 401 14.23 -3.77 -0.46
CA LEU A 401 15.09 -4.83 0.06
C LEU A 401 15.33 -5.95 -0.98
N GLY A 402 14.46 -6.07 -1.98
CA GLY A 402 14.52 -7.12 -2.98
C GLY A 402 13.24 -7.32 -3.76
N ILE A 403 13.00 -8.57 -4.17
CA ILE A 403 11.85 -8.98 -4.98
C ILE A 403 11.17 -10.20 -4.34
N ASN A 404 9.87 -10.10 -4.14
CA ASN A 404 8.97 -11.22 -3.90
C ASN A 404 8.71 -11.97 -5.21
N VAL A 405 8.72 -13.29 -5.14
CA VAL A 405 8.56 -14.19 -6.28
C VAL A 405 7.39 -15.14 -6.02
N ARG A 406 6.32 -14.97 -6.76
CA ARG A 406 5.19 -15.89 -6.82
C ARG A 406 5.29 -16.74 -8.10
N ALA A 407 6.10 -17.76 -8.03
CA ALA A 407 6.38 -18.69 -9.13
C ALA A 407 6.92 -19.99 -8.57
N SER A 408 7.45 -20.87 -9.43
CA SER A 408 8.16 -22.04 -8.93
C SER A 408 9.56 -21.70 -8.36
N VAL A 409 10.10 -22.58 -7.53
CA VAL A 409 11.43 -22.36 -6.90
C VAL A 409 12.54 -22.22 -7.95
N GLU A 410 12.39 -22.85 -9.10
CA GLU A 410 13.35 -22.76 -10.22
C GLU A 410 13.45 -21.34 -10.74
N VAL A 411 12.35 -20.58 -10.75
CA VAL A 411 12.33 -19.16 -11.17
C VAL A 411 13.22 -18.32 -10.27
N LYS A 412 13.18 -18.54 -8.95
CA LYS A 412 14.07 -17.87 -7.99
C LYS A 412 15.55 -18.13 -8.34
N ALA A 413 15.91 -19.38 -8.68
CA ALA A 413 17.27 -19.72 -9.09
C ALA A 413 17.67 -19.03 -10.41
N MET A 414 16.74 -18.94 -11.38
CA MET A 414 16.98 -18.23 -12.65
C MET A 414 17.26 -16.74 -12.44
N LEU A 415 16.70 -16.10 -11.41
CA LEU A 415 16.84 -14.69 -11.08
C LEU A 415 18.04 -14.36 -10.17
N THR A 416 18.87 -15.35 -9.77
CA THR A 416 20.06 -15.10 -8.96
C THR A 416 20.99 -14.03 -9.55
N PRO A 417 21.26 -13.97 -10.88
CA PRO A 417 22.06 -12.89 -11.46
C PRO A 417 21.43 -11.50 -11.30
N VAL A 418 20.09 -11.41 -11.30
CA VAL A 418 19.35 -10.16 -11.05
C VAL A 418 19.56 -9.71 -9.61
N SER A 419 19.41 -10.63 -8.66
CA SER A 419 19.69 -10.38 -7.24
C SER A 419 21.12 -9.83 -7.04
N THR A 420 22.11 -10.37 -7.75
CA THR A 420 23.52 -9.92 -7.68
C THR A 420 23.66 -8.45 -8.16
N VAL A 421 22.93 -8.06 -9.20
CA VAL A 421 22.91 -6.65 -9.67
C VAL A 421 22.24 -5.77 -8.63
N LEU A 422 21.07 -6.16 -8.13
CA LEU A 422 20.28 -5.39 -7.16
C LEU A 422 20.97 -5.29 -5.78
N GLN A 423 21.77 -6.29 -5.39
CA GLN A 423 22.55 -6.28 -4.14
C GLN A 423 23.46 -5.05 -4.03
N LYS A 424 23.96 -4.53 -5.16
CA LYS A 424 24.78 -3.30 -5.21
C LYS A 424 24.02 -2.04 -4.81
N SER A 425 22.69 -2.10 -4.79
CA SER A 425 21.77 -1.05 -4.31
C SER A 425 21.05 -1.46 -3.03
N GLY A 426 21.49 -2.51 -2.33
CA GLY A 426 20.87 -2.98 -1.09
C GLY A 426 19.65 -3.87 -1.27
N ALA A 427 19.17 -4.10 -2.50
CA ALA A 427 17.91 -4.78 -2.81
C ALA A 427 18.09 -6.21 -3.35
N GLY A 428 19.01 -6.98 -2.78
CA GLY A 428 19.39 -8.30 -3.29
C GLY A 428 18.55 -9.48 -2.80
N ILE A 429 17.54 -9.28 -1.97
CA ILE A 429 16.70 -10.36 -1.44
C ILE A 429 15.79 -10.90 -2.56
N LEU A 430 15.69 -12.24 -2.67
CA LEU A 430 14.64 -12.93 -3.40
C LEU A 430 13.84 -13.77 -2.41
N ALA A 431 12.61 -13.43 -2.15
CA ALA A 431 11.73 -14.18 -1.26
C ALA A 431 10.60 -14.85 -2.05
N MET A 432 10.19 -16.05 -1.64
CA MET A 432 8.97 -16.67 -2.17
C MET A 432 7.76 -16.07 -1.46
N THR A 433 6.69 -15.83 -2.20
CA THR A 433 5.41 -15.35 -1.67
C THR A 433 4.24 -16.13 -2.26
N GLU A 434 3.12 -16.13 -1.57
CA GLU A 434 1.86 -16.71 -2.07
C GLU A 434 1.07 -15.70 -2.92
N HIS A 435 1.33 -14.39 -2.73
CA HIS A 435 0.64 -13.31 -3.42
C HIS A 435 1.63 -12.16 -3.69
N ALA A 436 1.58 -11.56 -4.88
CA ALA A 436 2.51 -10.51 -5.30
C ALA A 436 1.84 -9.16 -5.55
N GLY A 437 0.52 -9.09 -5.76
CA GLY A 437 -0.17 -7.82 -5.95
C GLY A 437 -1.67 -7.98 -6.19
N ALA A 438 -2.46 -6.99 -5.76
CA ALA A 438 -3.92 -7.03 -5.81
C ALA A 438 -4.44 -6.97 -7.26
N ASP A 439 -3.87 -6.09 -8.08
CA ASP A 439 -4.32 -5.93 -9.47
C ASP A 439 -3.80 -7.04 -10.40
N ILE A 440 -2.67 -7.67 -10.09
CA ILE A 440 -2.21 -8.83 -10.86
C ILE A 440 -2.75 -10.17 -10.34
N GLU A 441 -3.55 -10.17 -9.26
CA GLU A 441 -4.13 -11.40 -8.71
C GLU A 441 -4.93 -12.22 -9.74
N PRO A 442 -5.75 -11.62 -10.63
CA PRO A 442 -6.44 -12.41 -11.68
C PRO A 442 -5.48 -13.12 -12.63
N LEU A 443 -4.33 -12.50 -12.92
CA LEU A 443 -3.26 -13.11 -13.74
C LEU A 443 -2.53 -14.22 -12.96
N GLU A 444 -2.29 -14.01 -11.66
CA GLU A 444 -1.73 -15.01 -10.76
C GLU A 444 -2.60 -16.27 -10.72
N LYS A 445 -3.92 -16.11 -10.57
CA LYS A 445 -4.90 -17.20 -10.59
C LYS A 445 -4.88 -17.96 -11.92
N ALA A 446 -4.59 -17.26 -13.01
CA ALA A 446 -4.40 -17.87 -14.33
C ALA A 446 -3.02 -18.52 -14.52
N GLY A 447 -2.14 -18.48 -13.51
CA GLY A 447 -0.83 -19.11 -13.51
C GLY A 447 0.30 -18.26 -14.12
N VAL A 448 0.10 -16.95 -14.31
CA VAL A 448 1.18 -16.05 -14.72
C VAL A 448 2.17 -15.89 -13.55
N PRO A 449 3.49 -16.07 -13.78
CA PRO A 449 4.49 -15.77 -12.77
C PRO A 449 4.42 -14.31 -12.35
N ALA A 450 4.34 -14.06 -11.05
CA ALA A 450 4.11 -12.73 -10.51
C ALA A 450 5.23 -12.31 -9.54
N PHE A 451 5.47 -11.01 -9.49
CA PHE A 451 6.57 -10.42 -8.74
C PHE A 451 6.14 -9.11 -8.11
N ALA A 452 6.75 -8.77 -6.98
CA ALA A 452 6.59 -7.45 -6.35
C ALA A 452 7.91 -7.02 -5.70
N PRO A 453 8.22 -5.73 -5.58
CA PRO A 453 9.33 -5.30 -4.75
C PRO A 453 9.07 -5.66 -3.28
N ILE A 454 10.12 -5.99 -2.55
CA ILE A 454 10.09 -6.04 -1.09
C ILE A 454 10.50 -4.65 -0.61
N GLN A 455 9.57 -3.89 -0.06
CA GLN A 455 9.81 -2.54 0.43
C GLN A 455 9.82 -2.52 1.95
N ASP A 456 10.52 -1.55 2.55
CA ASP A 456 10.40 -1.26 3.97
C ASP A 456 9.03 -0.65 4.25
N SER A 457 8.10 -1.49 4.69
CA SER A 457 6.71 -1.13 4.95
C SER A 457 6.41 -0.75 6.40
N ARG A 458 7.46 -0.61 7.26
CA ARG A 458 7.28 -0.36 8.71
C ARG A 458 6.45 0.88 9.02
N PHE A 459 6.46 1.88 8.14
CA PHE A 459 5.70 3.13 8.28
C PHE A 459 4.58 3.29 7.26
N TYR A 460 4.43 2.40 6.29
CA TYR A 460 3.43 2.50 5.22
C TYR A 460 2.02 2.67 5.77
N PHE A 461 1.60 1.78 6.69
CA PHE A 461 0.26 1.82 7.29
C PHE A 461 0.03 2.96 8.30
N ASN A 462 1.01 3.83 8.52
CA ASN A 462 0.81 5.08 9.25
C ASN A 462 0.21 6.17 8.37
N TYR A 463 0.34 6.04 7.05
CA TYR A 463 -0.07 7.05 6.06
C TYR A 463 -1.11 6.54 5.07
N HIS A 464 -0.99 5.28 4.67
CA HIS A 464 -1.89 4.56 3.78
C HIS A 464 -3.36 4.79 4.15
N HIS A 465 -4.20 5.15 3.19
CA HIS A 465 -5.63 5.44 3.36
C HIS A 465 -5.96 6.56 4.37
N THR A 466 -5.04 7.49 4.61
CA THR A 466 -5.29 8.64 5.49
C THR A 466 -5.04 9.97 4.77
N ALA A 467 -5.44 11.06 5.41
CA ALA A 467 -5.13 12.41 4.92
C ALA A 467 -3.62 12.73 4.91
N ALA A 468 -2.79 11.87 5.48
CA ALA A 468 -1.34 12.02 5.49
C ALA A 468 -0.65 11.37 4.28
N ASP A 469 -1.37 10.67 3.41
CA ASP A 469 -0.81 10.19 2.15
C ASP A 469 -0.61 11.35 1.16
N THR A 470 0.53 11.97 1.26
CA THR A 470 0.91 13.19 0.54
C THR A 470 2.37 13.13 0.10
N LEU A 471 2.77 13.96 -0.87
CA LEU A 471 4.10 13.92 -1.49
C LEU A 471 5.27 13.98 -0.50
N ASP A 472 5.11 14.63 0.66
CA ASP A 472 6.15 14.72 1.70
C ASP A 472 6.49 13.37 2.37
N LYS A 473 5.71 12.32 2.10
CA LYS A 473 6.00 10.95 2.54
C LYS A 473 6.90 10.20 1.56
N ILE A 474 7.10 10.75 0.37
CA ILE A 474 8.00 10.20 -0.63
C ILE A 474 9.42 10.71 -0.39
N VAL A 475 10.33 9.82 -0.03
CA VAL A 475 11.77 10.11 0.01
C VAL A 475 12.35 9.93 -1.39
N PRO A 476 12.82 11.01 -2.07
CA PRO A 476 13.24 10.93 -3.48
C PRO A 476 14.30 9.86 -3.75
N LYS A 477 15.23 9.67 -2.81
CA LYS A 477 16.27 8.65 -2.91
C LYS A 477 15.68 7.23 -2.89
N GLU A 478 14.77 6.95 -1.96
CA GLU A 478 14.15 5.62 -1.84
C GLU A 478 13.26 5.31 -3.04
N LEU A 479 12.56 6.31 -3.58
CA LEU A 479 11.78 6.15 -4.81
C LEU A 479 12.69 5.84 -6.02
N ALA A 480 13.85 6.50 -6.13
CA ALA A 480 14.84 6.17 -7.16
C ALA A 480 15.39 4.74 -6.99
N GLU A 481 15.58 4.27 -5.74
CA GLU A 481 15.98 2.90 -5.45
C GLU A 481 14.87 1.89 -5.81
N ASN A 482 13.60 2.22 -5.62
CA ASN A 482 12.46 1.43 -6.13
C ASN A 482 12.47 1.38 -7.66
N SER A 483 12.74 2.51 -8.32
CA SER A 483 12.91 2.55 -9.79
C SER A 483 14.04 1.62 -10.27
N VAL A 484 15.12 1.47 -9.49
CA VAL A 484 16.17 0.49 -9.78
C VAL A 484 15.60 -0.93 -9.81
N VAL A 485 14.85 -1.31 -8.77
CA VAL A 485 14.30 -2.67 -8.66
C VAL A 485 13.36 -2.97 -9.81
N ILE A 486 12.43 -2.06 -10.10
CA ILE A 486 11.42 -2.28 -11.14
C ILE A 486 12.03 -2.28 -12.54
N ALA A 487 12.91 -1.32 -12.86
CA ALA A 487 13.54 -1.27 -14.19
C ALA A 487 14.44 -2.49 -14.46
N VAL A 488 15.22 -2.91 -13.45
CA VAL A 488 16.09 -4.09 -13.56
C VAL A 488 15.24 -5.36 -13.68
N ALA A 489 14.18 -5.51 -12.88
CA ALA A 489 13.27 -6.67 -12.94
C ALA A 489 12.56 -6.75 -14.31
N ALA A 490 11.96 -5.64 -14.76
CA ALA A 490 11.24 -5.56 -16.03
C ALA A 490 12.13 -5.98 -17.21
N TYR A 491 13.32 -5.36 -17.31
CA TYR A 491 14.24 -5.65 -18.39
C TYR A 491 14.84 -7.06 -18.30
N ALA A 492 15.15 -7.55 -17.11
CA ALA A 492 15.61 -8.92 -16.90
C ALA A 492 14.56 -9.94 -17.36
N LEU A 493 13.32 -9.81 -16.90
CA LEU A 493 12.22 -10.70 -17.30
C LEU A 493 11.98 -10.65 -18.81
N ALA A 494 12.00 -9.44 -19.40
CA ALA A 494 11.84 -9.29 -20.85
C ALA A 494 12.97 -9.92 -21.67
N ASN A 495 14.17 -10.08 -21.10
CA ASN A 495 15.35 -10.63 -21.78
C ASN A 495 15.76 -12.03 -21.32
N LEU A 496 14.94 -12.68 -20.51
CA LEU A 496 15.21 -14.06 -20.08
C LEU A 496 15.30 -14.99 -21.30
N GLU A 497 16.40 -15.77 -21.38
CA GLU A 497 16.62 -16.68 -22.51
C GLU A 497 15.65 -17.86 -22.49
N LYS A 498 15.34 -18.36 -21.29
CA LYS A 498 14.43 -19.49 -21.09
C LYS A 498 13.04 -19.02 -20.75
N PRO A 499 11.99 -19.80 -21.12
CA PRO A 499 10.66 -19.54 -20.64
C PRO A 499 10.58 -19.67 -19.10
N LEU A 500 9.77 -18.84 -18.48
CA LEU A 500 9.41 -19.01 -17.07
C LEU A 500 8.39 -20.16 -16.94
N PRO A 501 8.62 -21.11 -16.03
CA PRO A 501 7.61 -22.05 -15.64
C PRO A 501 6.36 -21.31 -15.13
N ARG A 502 5.17 -21.74 -15.57
CA ARG A 502 3.91 -21.18 -15.03
C ARG A 502 3.80 -21.46 -13.53
N ALA A 503 3.30 -20.50 -12.80
CA ALA A 503 2.99 -20.68 -11.38
C ALA A 503 1.85 -21.73 -11.25
N PRO A 504 1.81 -22.49 -10.14
CA PRO A 504 0.65 -23.30 -9.84
C PRO A 504 -0.61 -22.43 -9.82
N LYS A 505 -1.68 -22.90 -10.45
CA LYS A 505 -2.98 -22.20 -10.37
C LYS A 505 -3.43 -22.24 -8.91
N SER A 506 -3.75 -21.10 -8.33
CA SER A 506 -4.43 -21.03 -7.04
C SER A 506 -5.92 -21.33 -7.25
N ASN A 507 -6.50 -22.13 -6.35
CA ASN A 507 -7.92 -22.44 -6.34
C ASN A 507 -8.75 -21.21 -5.93
#